data_aefa815f3f63704395b955068a9d7ec7
#
_entry.id   aefa815f3f63704395b955068a9d7ec7
#
_cell.length_a   1.000
_cell.length_b   1.000
_cell.length_c   1.000
_cell.angle_alpha   90.00
_cell.angle_beta   90.00
_cell.angle_gamma   90.00
#
_symmetry.space_group_name_H-M   'P 1'
#
loop_
_entity.id
_entity.type
_entity.pdbx_description
1 polymer ?
#
loop_
_entity_poly.entity_id
_entity_poly.type
_entity_poly.pdbx_seq_one_letter_code
_entity_poly.pdbx_strand_id
1 'polypeptide(L)'
;MKRKLLSLATVAALFFISSCGNHEKSENESSEAPQSMVQDAPKDDGQGIGKFKNITLAALDEKLAEQGKVVFEAKCSACHNATDVRKVGPGLKGVTERRQPAWILNQITNPTEMLQKDPTSKELLAVYLTQMTFQDVSDDQAKQILEYFRQNDKGGAEQAKK
;
A
#
# COMPACT_ATOMS: atom_id res chain seq x y z
N MET A 1 -24.55 30.62 -49.70
CA MET A 1 -25.82 31.35 -49.93
C MET A 1 -26.57 31.48 -48.62
N LYS A 2 -26.93 32.73 -48.28
CA LYS A 2 -27.97 33.17 -47.32
C LYS A 2 -27.79 32.74 -45.85
N ARG A 3 -27.17 33.54 -44.98
CA ARG A 3 -27.66 34.69 -44.20
C ARG A 3 -29.09 34.53 -43.68
N LYS A 4 -29.26 34.45 -42.35
CA LYS A 4 -30.25 35.26 -41.63
C LYS A 4 -29.82 35.41 -40.17
N LEU A 5 -29.52 36.65 -39.83
CA LEU A 5 -29.50 37.28 -38.50
C LEU A 5 -30.96 37.51 -38.06
N LEU A 6 -31.22 37.47 -36.77
CA LEU A 6 -32.16 38.35 -36.01
C LEU A 6 -32.02 37.90 -34.52
N SER A 7 -31.54 38.68 -33.66
CA SER A 7 -31.95 39.97 -33.07
C SER A 7 -32.66 39.81 -31.72
N LEU A 8 -31.99 40.33 -30.71
CA LEU A 8 -32.42 41.06 -29.51
C LEU A 8 -33.69 40.61 -28.74
N ALA A 9 -33.55 40.40 -27.43
CA ALA A 9 -34.27 41.19 -26.45
C ALA A 9 -33.66 41.05 -25.01
N THR A 10 -33.23 42.15 -24.53
CA THR A 10 -32.85 42.49 -23.13
C THR A 10 -34.07 42.50 -22.22
N VAL A 11 -33.95 41.93 -20.99
CA VAL A 11 -34.71 42.40 -19.84
C VAL A 11 -33.82 42.36 -18.59
N ALA A 12 -33.49 43.54 -18.15
CA ALA A 12 -32.90 43.83 -16.88
C ALA A 12 -34.00 43.82 -15.78
N ALA A 13 -33.77 43.17 -14.68
CA ALA A 13 -34.52 43.39 -13.48
C ALA A 13 -33.56 43.36 -12.27
N LEU A 14 -33.23 44.55 -11.81
CA LEU A 14 -32.59 44.85 -10.56
C LEU A 14 -33.61 44.66 -9.43
N PHE A 15 -33.28 43.83 -8.44
CA PHE A 15 -33.87 43.89 -7.13
C PHE A 15 -32.78 44.00 -6.09
N PHE A 16 -32.58 45.23 -5.62
CA PHE A 16 -31.89 45.53 -4.37
C PHE A 16 -32.89 45.25 -3.24
N ILE A 17 -32.56 44.40 -2.30
CA ILE A 17 -33.13 44.43 -0.97
C ILE A 17 -31.98 44.46 0.03
N SER A 18 -31.74 45.66 0.51
CA SER A 18 -30.95 45.96 1.68
C SER A 18 -31.80 45.58 2.90
N SER A 19 -31.30 44.69 3.75
CA SER A 19 -31.83 44.53 5.12
C SER A 19 -30.66 44.39 6.08
N CYS A 20 -30.31 45.48 6.72
CA CYS A 20 -29.58 45.47 7.98
C CYS A 20 -30.51 44.94 9.07
N GLY A 21 -30.11 43.88 9.71
CA GLY A 21 -30.69 43.37 10.93
C GLY A 21 -29.60 42.98 11.90
N ASN A 22 -29.31 43.87 12.84
CA ASN A 22 -28.47 43.63 13.98
C ASN A 22 -29.21 42.69 14.93
N HIS A 23 -28.70 41.52 15.24
CA HIS A 23 -29.16 40.74 16.39
C HIS A 23 -28.02 39.99 17.05
N GLU A 24 -27.88 40.33 18.28
CA GLU A 24 -27.22 39.81 19.46
C GLU A 24 -26.80 38.31 19.42
N LYS A 25 -25.57 38.15 19.85
CA LYS A 25 -24.98 37.17 20.76
C LYS A 25 -25.98 36.10 21.28
N SER A 26 -25.83 34.90 20.77
CA SER A 26 -26.23 33.66 21.44
C SER A 26 -25.25 32.56 21.14
N GLU A 27 -24.50 32.20 22.15
CA GLU A 27 -24.10 30.89 22.63
C GLU A 27 -23.64 29.85 21.61
N ASN A 28 -22.35 29.63 21.64
CA ASN A 28 -21.65 28.36 21.76
C ASN A 28 -22.47 27.14 21.32
N GLU A 29 -22.55 26.94 20.04
CA GLU A 29 -22.78 25.61 19.51
C GLU A 29 -21.45 25.08 19.00
N SER A 30 -20.80 24.29 19.89
CA SER A 30 -19.67 23.45 19.58
C SER A 30 -20.04 22.57 18.38
N SER A 31 -19.66 23.01 17.20
CA SER A 31 -19.56 22.16 16.03
C SER A 31 -18.50 21.12 16.34
N GLU A 32 -18.89 20.06 17.03
CA GLU A 32 -18.12 18.82 17.05
C GLU A 32 -18.00 18.36 15.60
N ALA A 33 -16.83 18.60 15.04
CA ALA A 33 -16.41 17.91 13.83
C ALA A 33 -16.63 16.40 14.06
N PRO A 34 -17.13 15.63 13.08
CA PRO A 34 -17.34 14.21 13.25
C PRO A 34 -16.01 13.60 13.69
N GLN A 35 -16.00 13.10 14.92
CA GLN A 35 -14.85 12.41 15.49
C GLN A 35 -14.57 11.26 14.56
N SER A 36 -13.39 11.32 13.94
CA SER A 36 -12.85 10.27 13.08
C SER A 36 -12.96 8.93 13.83
N MET A 37 -13.70 7.97 13.27
CA MET A 37 -13.76 6.58 13.74
C MET A 37 -12.44 5.83 13.54
N VAL A 38 -11.31 6.53 13.61
CA VAL A 38 -9.94 5.98 13.47
C VAL A 38 -9.31 5.73 14.86
N GLN A 39 -10.07 5.80 15.95
CA GLN A 39 -9.47 5.71 17.30
C GLN A 39 -9.11 4.31 17.78
N ASP A 40 -9.46 3.22 17.03
CA ASP A 40 -9.17 1.84 17.42
C ASP A 40 -8.45 1.02 16.35
N ALA A 41 -7.78 1.62 15.37
CA ALA A 41 -6.89 0.87 14.50
C ALA A 41 -5.69 0.37 15.34
N PRO A 42 -5.40 -0.93 15.37
CA PRO A 42 -4.21 -1.43 16.05
C PRO A 42 -2.99 -0.64 15.55
N LYS A 43 -2.15 -0.14 16.48
CA LYS A 43 -0.89 0.49 16.11
C LYS A 43 -0.17 -0.43 15.14
N ASP A 44 0.12 0.05 13.94
CA ASP A 44 0.93 -0.69 12.97
C ASP A 44 2.33 -0.88 13.57
N ASP A 45 2.63 -2.11 13.94
CA ASP A 45 3.92 -2.52 14.48
C ASP A 45 4.92 -2.91 13.36
N GLY A 46 4.53 -2.74 12.11
CA GLY A 46 5.31 -3.10 10.93
C GLY A 46 5.44 -4.60 10.69
N GLN A 47 4.74 -5.43 11.47
CA GLN A 47 4.79 -6.89 11.33
C GLN A 47 3.69 -7.44 10.42
N GLY A 48 2.73 -6.59 10.02
CA GLY A 48 1.59 -6.99 9.22
C GLY A 48 0.58 -7.84 9.98
N ILE A 49 -0.36 -8.41 9.23
CA ILE A 49 -1.50 -9.17 9.73
C ILE A 49 -1.30 -10.65 9.40
N GLY A 50 -1.25 -11.49 10.40
CA GLY A 50 -1.11 -12.93 10.24
C GLY A 50 -0.42 -13.60 11.43
N LYS A 51 -0.03 -14.83 11.24
CA LYS A 51 0.53 -15.70 12.29
C LYS A 51 2.00 -15.44 12.62
N PHE A 52 2.73 -14.83 11.70
CA PHE A 52 4.15 -14.53 11.93
C PHE A 52 4.30 -13.26 12.75
N LYS A 53 4.94 -13.36 13.90
CA LYS A 53 5.21 -12.26 14.83
C LYS A 53 6.60 -12.41 15.44
N ASN A 54 7.25 -11.28 15.69
CA ASN A 54 8.53 -11.20 16.42
C ASN A 54 9.61 -12.14 15.85
N ILE A 55 9.74 -12.19 14.53
CA ILE A 55 10.70 -13.08 13.85
C ILE A 55 12.12 -12.57 14.10
N THR A 56 12.92 -13.39 14.77
CA THR A 56 14.36 -13.18 14.92
C THR A 56 15.09 -13.97 13.83
N LEU A 57 15.89 -13.26 13.04
CA LEU A 57 16.67 -13.87 11.96
C LEU A 57 18.01 -14.39 12.50
N ALA A 58 18.34 -15.63 12.21
CA ALA A 58 19.67 -16.20 12.37
C ALA A 58 20.63 -15.69 11.26
N ALA A 59 21.86 -16.22 11.25
CA ALA A 59 22.73 -16.05 10.09
C ALA A 59 22.05 -16.52 8.81
N LEU A 60 22.41 -15.92 7.66
CA LEU A 60 21.84 -16.29 6.36
C LEU A 60 22.11 -17.78 6.08
N ASP A 61 21.05 -18.51 5.76
CA ASP A 61 21.14 -19.90 5.29
C ASP A 61 21.09 -19.93 3.75
N GLU A 62 22.26 -20.11 3.16
CA GLU A 62 22.41 -20.10 1.69
C GLU A 62 21.66 -21.27 1.03
N LYS A 63 21.56 -22.42 1.71
CA LYS A 63 20.82 -23.58 1.17
C LYS A 63 19.32 -23.31 1.15
N LEU A 64 18.78 -22.69 2.20
CA LEU A 64 17.39 -22.26 2.21
C LEU A 64 17.15 -21.15 1.18
N ALA A 65 18.10 -20.25 0.98
CA ALA A 65 17.99 -19.22 -0.05
C ALA A 65 17.94 -19.78 -1.47
N GLU A 66 18.74 -20.80 -1.78
CA GLU A 66 18.69 -21.49 -3.06
C GLU A 66 17.33 -22.17 -3.28
N GLN A 67 16.79 -22.84 -2.27
CA GLN A 67 15.45 -23.42 -2.33
C GLN A 67 14.37 -22.35 -2.51
N GLY A 68 14.51 -21.23 -1.81
CA GLY A 68 13.61 -20.09 -1.91
C GLY A 68 13.60 -19.46 -3.29
N LYS A 69 14.75 -19.41 -3.95
CA LYS A 69 14.86 -18.97 -5.35
C LYS A 69 14.01 -19.84 -6.27
N VAL A 70 14.07 -21.17 -6.13
CA VAL A 70 13.27 -22.09 -6.94
C VAL A 70 11.77 -21.86 -6.72
N VAL A 71 11.34 -21.70 -5.46
CA VAL A 71 9.94 -21.40 -5.14
C VAL A 71 9.52 -20.05 -5.71
N PHE A 72 10.35 -19.02 -5.56
CA PHE A 72 10.09 -17.69 -6.11
C PHE A 72 9.92 -17.73 -7.63
N GLU A 73 10.83 -18.40 -8.34
CA GLU A 73 10.76 -18.52 -9.79
C GLU A 73 9.48 -19.22 -10.25
N ALA A 74 9.04 -20.24 -9.53
CA ALA A 74 7.84 -21.01 -9.87
C ALA A 74 6.53 -20.29 -9.54
N LYS A 75 6.46 -19.55 -8.41
CA LYS A 75 5.20 -19.05 -7.84
C LYS A 75 5.05 -17.53 -7.85
N CYS A 76 6.15 -16.78 -7.92
CA CYS A 76 6.15 -15.34 -7.70
C CYS A 76 6.61 -14.54 -8.92
N SER A 77 7.48 -15.13 -9.75
CA SER A 77 8.14 -14.44 -10.86
C SER A 77 7.19 -14.00 -11.98
N ALA A 78 5.99 -14.55 -12.05
CA ALA A 78 4.96 -14.09 -12.99
C ALA A 78 4.59 -12.61 -12.75
N CYS A 79 4.55 -12.19 -11.48
CA CYS A 79 4.13 -10.87 -11.07
C CYS A 79 5.25 -10.00 -10.48
N HIS A 80 6.34 -10.59 -10.00
CA HIS A 80 7.44 -9.87 -9.35
C HIS A 80 8.79 -10.13 -10.04
N ASN A 81 9.63 -9.10 -10.05
CA ASN A 81 11.06 -9.27 -10.34
C ASN A 81 11.85 -9.32 -9.02
N ALA A 82 12.91 -10.10 -8.98
CA ALA A 82 13.86 -10.09 -7.86
C ALA A 82 14.74 -8.82 -7.85
N THR A 83 14.72 -8.03 -8.94
CA THR A 83 15.36 -6.73 -9.06
C THR A 83 14.46 -5.62 -8.52
N ASP A 84 14.85 -4.37 -8.66
CA ASP A 84 14.06 -3.17 -8.38
C ASP A 84 13.01 -2.85 -9.45
N VAL A 85 13.09 -3.50 -10.61
CA VAL A 85 12.21 -3.25 -11.75
C VAL A 85 10.80 -3.76 -11.47
N ARG A 86 9.82 -2.84 -11.55
CA ARG A 86 8.38 -3.17 -11.48
C ARG A 86 7.98 -4.13 -12.60
N LYS A 87 7.10 -5.08 -12.27
CA LYS A 87 6.41 -5.94 -13.25
C LYS A 87 4.89 -5.72 -13.10
N VAL A 88 4.12 -6.68 -12.70
CA VAL A 88 2.73 -6.47 -12.25
C VAL A 88 2.73 -5.85 -10.86
N GLY A 89 3.46 -6.47 -9.94
CA GLY A 89 3.72 -5.97 -8.60
C GLY A 89 5.07 -5.25 -8.51
N PRO A 90 5.49 -4.87 -7.29
CA PRO A 90 6.78 -4.24 -7.04
C PRO A 90 7.96 -5.14 -7.40
N GLY A 91 9.06 -4.52 -7.79
CA GLY A 91 10.37 -5.15 -7.74
C GLY A 91 10.80 -5.39 -6.29
N LEU A 92 11.42 -6.53 -6.02
CA LEU A 92 11.64 -7.00 -4.64
C LEU A 92 13.07 -6.80 -4.13
N LYS A 93 13.96 -6.21 -4.92
CA LYS A 93 15.30 -5.80 -4.45
C LYS A 93 15.18 -4.86 -3.25
N GLY A 94 15.91 -5.11 -2.17
CA GLY A 94 15.89 -4.32 -0.93
C GLY A 94 14.62 -4.52 -0.08
N VAL A 95 13.79 -5.53 -0.36
CA VAL A 95 12.55 -5.75 0.39
C VAL A 95 12.81 -6.08 1.87
N THR A 96 13.92 -6.75 2.18
CA THR A 96 14.30 -7.07 3.56
C THR A 96 14.86 -5.88 4.34
N GLU A 97 15.19 -4.79 3.65
CA GLU A 97 15.59 -3.52 4.26
C GLU A 97 14.37 -2.62 4.53
N ARG A 98 13.33 -2.74 3.68
CA ARG A 98 12.13 -1.91 3.75
C ARG A 98 11.03 -2.49 4.63
N ARG A 99 11.02 -3.79 4.88
CA ARG A 99 9.94 -4.51 5.58
C ARG A 99 10.50 -5.45 6.64
N GLN A 100 9.79 -5.56 7.74
CA GLN A 100 10.12 -6.55 8.77
C GLN A 100 9.92 -7.98 8.24
N PRO A 101 10.73 -8.94 8.72
CA PRO A 101 10.60 -10.35 8.32
C PRO A 101 9.19 -10.92 8.51
N ALA A 102 8.55 -10.59 9.62
CA ALA A 102 7.18 -11.02 9.91
C ALA A 102 6.19 -10.48 8.87
N TRP A 103 6.33 -9.20 8.47
CA TRP A 103 5.49 -8.60 7.43
C TRP A 103 5.62 -9.33 6.09
N ILE A 104 6.85 -9.63 5.68
CA ILE A 104 7.14 -10.34 4.42
C ILE A 104 6.48 -11.73 4.44
N LEU A 105 6.66 -12.48 5.54
CA LEU A 105 6.07 -13.82 5.69
C LEU A 105 4.54 -13.76 5.70
N ASN A 106 3.95 -12.80 6.38
CA ASN A 106 2.49 -12.61 6.41
C ASN A 106 1.95 -12.19 5.03
N GLN A 107 2.65 -11.32 4.30
CA GLN A 107 2.24 -10.92 2.96
C GLN A 107 2.27 -12.09 1.98
N ILE A 108 3.23 -13.01 2.09
CA ILE A 108 3.32 -14.20 1.26
C ILE A 108 2.21 -15.20 1.59
N THR A 109 1.95 -15.44 2.88
CA THR A 109 1.08 -16.54 3.34
C THR A 109 -0.36 -16.13 3.59
N ASN A 110 -0.65 -14.84 3.72
CA ASN A 110 -1.98 -14.31 4.05
C ASN A 110 -2.29 -12.97 3.32
N PRO A 111 -2.06 -12.87 2.00
CA PRO A 111 -2.17 -11.61 1.27
C PRO A 111 -3.58 -10.99 1.34
N THR A 112 -4.63 -11.81 1.42
CA THR A 112 -6.02 -11.33 1.46
C THR A 112 -6.31 -10.54 2.74
N GLU A 113 -5.94 -11.07 3.89
CA GLU A 113 -6.17 -10.39 5.17
C GLU A 113 -5.21 -9.19 5.34
N MET A 114 -3.97 -9.32 4.87
CA MET A 114 -3.02 -8.22 4.76
C MET A 114 -3.65 -7.05 4.01
N LEU A 115 -4.19 -7.29 2.82
CA LEU A 115 -4.85 -6.24 2.04
C LEU A 115 -6.04 -5.61 2.76
N GLN A 116 -6.79 -6.38 3.53
CA GLN A 116 -7.97 -5.87 4.24
C GLN A 116 -7.63 -5.03 5.47
N LYS A 117 -6.54 -5.33 6.17
CA LYS A 117 -6.26 -4.80 7.51
C LYS A 117 -4.93 -4.06 7.62
N ASP A 118 -3.91 -4.42 6.84
CA ASP A 118 -2.58 -3.82 6.92
C ASP A 118 -2.52 -2.51 6.11
N PRO A 119 -2.11 -1.38 6.72
CA PRO A 119 -2.04 -0.09 6.04
C PRO A 119 -1.11 -0.10 4.83
N THR A 120 0.07 -0.70 5.00
CA THR A 120 1.08 -0.78 3.93
C THR A 120 0.59 -1.58 2.73
N SER A 121 -0.11 -2.69 2.96
CA SER A 121 -0.68 -3.49 1.87
C SER A 121 -1.76 -2.74 1.09
N LYS A 122 -2.57 -1.92 1.78
CA LYS A 122 -3.56 -1.02 1.15
C LYS A 122 -2.89 0.06 0.29
N GLU A 123 -1.82 0.67 0.80
CA GLU A 123 -1.03 1.66 0.05
C GLU A 123 -0.42 1.03 -1.20
N LEU A 124 0.13 -0.17 -1.09
CA LEU A 124 0.66 -0.91 -2.25
C LEU A 124 -0.44 -1.21 -3.28
N LEU A 125 -1.65 -1.58 -2.87
CA LEU A 125 -2.77 -1.74 -3.80
C LEU A 125 -3.09 -0.44 -4.54
N ALA A 126 -3.09 0.70 -3.86
CA ALA A 126 -3.34 2.00 -4.48
C ALA A 126 -2.29 2.37 -5.54
N VAL A 127 -1.02 1.96 -5.33
CA VAL A 127 0.09 2.20 -6.26
C VAL A 127 0.10 1.23 -7.44
N TYR A 128 -0.12 -0.06 -7.17
CA TYR A 128 0.04 -1.11 -8.18
C TYR A 128 -1.27 -1.47 -8.88
N LEU A 129 -2.43 -1.10 -8.31
CA LEU A 129 -3.78 -1.34 -8.82
C LEU A 129 -4.07 -2.83 -9.09
N THR A 130 -3.32 -3.70 -8.46
CA THR A 130 -3.43 -5.15 -8.61
C THR A 130 -3.24 -5.82 -7.26
N GLN A 131 -4.19 -6.65 -6.89
CA GLN A 131 -4.15 -7.41 -5.64
C GLN A 131 -3.17 -8.57 -5.76
N MET A 132 -2.30 -8.74 -4.76
CA MET A 132 -1.55 -9.98 -4.59
C MET A 132 -2.49 -11.10 -4.15
N THR A 133 -2.47 -12.22 -4.87
CA THR A 133 -3.25 -13.41 -4.57
C THR A 133 -2.39 -14.47 -3.91
N PHE A 134 -3.00 -15.28 -3.04
CA PHE A 134 -2.31 -16.40 -2.41
C PHE A 134 -1.87 -17.45 -3.46
N GLN A 135 -0.59 -17.83 -3.40
CA GLN A 135 0.04 -18.73 -4.37
C GLN A 135 0.26 -20.15 -3.80
N ASP A 136 -0.52 -20.55 -2.80
CA ASP A 136 -0.40 -21.84 -2.13
C ASP A 136 1.05 -22.11 -1.66
N VAL A 137 1.60 -21.15 -0.94
CA VAL A 137 2.95 -21.19 -0.36
C VAL A 137 2.86 -21.65 1.08
N SER A 138 3.53 -22.77 1.41
CA SER A 138 3.62 -23.23 2.80
C SER A 138 4.50 -22.28 3.65
N ASP A 139 4.42 -22.42 4.98
CA ASP A 139 5.24 -21.65 5.91
C ASP A 139 6.74 -21.84 5.70
N ASP A 140 7.14 -23.08 5.42
CA ASP A 140 8.55 -23.38 5.18
C ASP A 140 9.02 -22.80 3.84
N GLN A 141 8.18 -22.88 2.79
CA GLN A 141 8.45 -22.20 1.53
C GLN A 141 8.53 -20.68 1.70
N ALA A 142 7.67 -20.08 2.50
CA ALA A 142 7.74 -18.64 2.78
C ALA A 142 9.05 -18.25 3.47
N LYS A 143 9.54 -19.05 4.42
CA LYS A 143 10.84 -18.85 5.07
C LYS A 143 11.99 -19.01 4.08
N GLN A 144 11.94 -19.99 3.18
CA GLN A 144 12.90 -20.16 2.10
C GLN A 144 12.94 -18.93 1.19
N ILE A 145 11.79 -18.42 0.78
CA ILE A 145 11.68 -17.18 -0.02
C ILE A 145 12.27 -15.99 0.75
N LEU A 146 12.04 -15.87 2.05
CA LEU A 146 12.65 -14.82 2.87
C LEU A 146 14.17 -14.90 2.86
N GLU A 147 14.77 -16.09 3.00
CA GLU A 147 16.20 -16.28 2.90
C GLU A 147 16.73 -15.90 1.51
N TYR A 148 16.02 -16.26 0.44
CA TYR A 148 16.35 -15.82 -0.92
C TYR A 148 16.37 -14.29 -1.05
N PHE A 149 15.40 -13.59 -0.49
CA PHE A 149 15.39 -12.12 -0.50
C PHE A 149 16.57 -11.55 0.29
N ARG A 150 16.89 -12.12 1.46
CA ARG A 150 18.06 -11.72 2.25
C ARG A 150 19.37 -11.89 1.48
N GLN A 151 19.54 -13.01 0.79
CA GLN A 151 20.72 -13.27 -0.06
C GLN A 151 20.79 -12.27 -1.23
N ASN A 152 19.66 -12.06 -1.90
CA ASN A 152 19.54 -11.14 -3.02
C ASN A 152 19.87 -9.69 -2.60
N ASP A 153 19.41 -9.24 -1.44
CA ASP A 153 19.67 -7.89 -0.94
C ASP A 153 21.13 -7.70 -0.52
N LYS A 154 21.75 -8.68 0.17
CA LYS A 154 23.19 -8.68 0.48
C LYS A 154 24.06 -8.54 -0.76
N GLY A 155 23.82 -9.36 -1.79
CA GLY A 155 24.60 -9.32 -3.03
C GLY A 155 24.57 -7.97 -3.75
N GLY A 156 23.47 -7.21 -3.60
CA GLY A 156 23.38 -5.85 -4.13
C GLY A 156 24.20 -4.83 -3.35
N ALA A 157 24.23 -4.95 -2.03
CA ALA A 157 25.03 -4.07 -1.18
C ALA A 157 26.54 -4.23 -1.43
N GLU A 158 26.99 -5.42 -1.81
CA GLU A 158 28.39 -5.71 -2.12
C GLU A 158 28.80 -5.20 -3.51
N GLN A 159 27.90 -5.23 -4.49
CA GLN A 159 28.13 -4.66 -5.83
C GLN A 159 28.10 -3.11 -5.83
N ALA A 160 27.33 -2.48 -4.97
CA ALA A 160 27.27 -1.02 -4.85
C ALA A 160 28.53 -0.41 -4.18
N LYS A 161 29.40 -1.21 -3.58
CA LYS A 161 30.67 -0.79 -2.94
C LYS A 161 31.90 -0.93 -3.83
N LYS A 162 31.77 -1.42 -5.04
CA LYS A 162 32.83 -1.51 -6.07
C LYS A 162 32.70 -0.36 -7.07
#